data_74688c04c6492d22a08c662bcee93272
#
_entry.id   74688c04c6492d22a08c662bcee93272
#
_cell.length_a   1.000
_cell.length_b   1.000
_cell.length_c   1.000
_cell.angle_alpha   90.00
_cell.angle_beta   90.00
_cell.angle_gamma   90.00
#
_symmetry.space_group_name_H-M   'P 1'
#
loop_
_entity.id
_entity.type
_entity.pdbx_description
1 polymer ?
#
loop_
_entity_poly.entity_id
_entity_poly.type
_entity_poly.pdbx_seq_one_letter_code
_entity_poly.pdbx_strand_id
1 'polypeptide(L)'
;LDNKIIAFLFPFFLLPMKDLLAKFENKRPEIVFEWKDAETEAEGWVVINSLRGGAAGGGTRMRKGLDKREVESLAKTMEVKFTVSGPAIGGAKSGINFDPQDPRKRGVLERWYRAVIPLLKNYYGTGGDLNVDEIHDVIPITEDYGLWHPQEGIVNGHYRATEPQKIQKLGQLRQGVVKVLEDAAFTPDLRRKYTVADLITGYGVAEAVRHYYELWGGRSVAGKRAIVQGWGNVGAAAAYYLASQGARITGIIDRAGGLIKEDGFSLEEIRQLFLQREGNALTAPNLLSFDEVNQRIWSSGSEIFIPAAASRLVTRQQVEQLIAGNLEVISCGANVPFQDPEIFFGPTGEFADQHTSVIPDFVANCGMARVFAYLMETNAEITDQAIFGDTSRVIRRALERTRQQSDSRTGVAQKSFEMALRQLV
;
A
#
# COMPACT_ATOMS: atom_id res chain seq x y z
N LEU A 1 45.97 -10.96 -42.23
CA LEU A 1 45.56 -11.87 -41.16
C LEU A 1 44.50 -11.18 -40.34
N ASP A 2 43.22 -11.45 -40.72
CA ASP A 2 42.01 -10.86 -40.12
C ASP A 2 41.70 -11.56 -38.77
N ASN A 3 41.76 -10.82 -37.68
CA ASN A 3 41.23 -11.24 -36.41
C ASN A 3 39.75 -10.81 -36.33
N LYS A 4 38.85 -11.65 -36.78
CA LYS A 4 37.39 -11.55 -36.46
C LYS A 4 37.18 -11.99 -35.02
N ILE A 5 37.01 -11.02 -34.11
CA ILE A 5 36.47 -11.25 -32.79
C ILE A 5 34.98 -11.54 -32.97
N ILE A 6 34.60 -12.80 -32.88
CA ILE A 6 33.20 -13.25 -32.78
C ILE A 6 32.76 -12.98 -31.34
N ALA A 7 32.10 -11.84 -31.14
CA ALA A 7 31.35 -11.59 -29.92
C ALA A 7 30.15 -12.55 -29.88
N PHE A 8 30.22 -13.61 -29.07
CA PHE A 8 29.10 -14.42 -28.72
C PHE A 8 28.14 -13.57 -27.89
N LEU A 9 27.17 -12.94 -28.54
CA LEU A 9 25.94 -12.46 -27.91
C LEU A 9 25.14 -13.68 -27.49
N PHE A 10 25.33 -14.14 -26.25
CA PHE A 10 24.34 -14.99 -25.61
C PHE A 10 23.04 -14.18 -25.54
N PRO A 11 21.94 -14.63 -26.15
CA PRO A 11 20.65 -14.05 -25.86
C PRO A 11 20.38 -14.32 -24.38
N PHE A 12 20.40 -13.30 -23.55
CA PHE A 12 19.81 -13.38 -22.23
C PHE A 12 18.35 -13.78 -22.45
N PHE A 13 18.01 -15.06 -22.31
CA PHE A 13 16.64 -15.52 -22.24
C PHE A 13 16.04 -14.86 -20.99
N LEU A 14 15.34 -13.75 -21.21
CA LEU A 14 14.58 -13.07 -20.16
C LEU A 14 13.50 -14.05 -19.70
N LEU A 15 13.62 -14.52 -18.45
CA LEU A 15 12.64 -15.40 -17.85
C LEU A 15 11.24 -14.77 -17.94
N PRO A 16 10.22 -15.53 -18.34
CA PRO A 16 8.84 -15.06 -18.27
C PRO A 16 8.46 -14.61 -16.85
N MET A 17 7.55 -13.66 -16.72
CA MET A 17 7.11 -13.14 -15.42
C MET A 17 6.68 -14.24 -14.45
N LYS A 18 5.97 -15.27 -14.93
CA LYS A 18 5.55 -16.44 -14.13
C LYS A 18 6.73 -17.20 -13.51
N ASP A 19 7.83 -17.34 -14.23
CA ASP A 19 9.03 -18.04 -13.72
C ASP A 19 9.76 -17.17 -12.67
N LEU A 20 9.83 -15.86 -12.88
CA LEU A 20 10.37 -14.92 -11.90
C LEU A 20 9.53 -14.92 -10.63
N LEU A 21 8.19 -14.92 -10.78
CA LEU A 21 7.26 -14.95 -9.67
C LEU A 21 7.40 -16.26 -8.88
N ALA A 22 7.42 -17.42 -9.55
CA ALA A 22 7.60 -18.70 -8.90
C ALA A 22 8.92 -18.80 -8.13
N LYS A 23 10.02 -18.28 -8.70
CA LYS A 23 11.32 -18.23 -8.00
C LYS A 23 11.25 -17.35 -6.76
N PHE A 24 10.61 -16.19 -6.85
CA PHE A 24 10.49 -15.26 -5.73
C PHE A 24 9.56 -15.80 -4.63
N GLU A 25 8.41 -16.37 -4.99
CA GLU A 25 7.47 -16.95 -4.05
C GLU A 25 8.02 -18.18 -3.32
N ASN A 26 8.85 -18.99 -3.99
CA ASN A 26 9.50 -20.16 -3.38
C ASN A 26 10.77 -19.82 -2.57
N LYS A 27 11.23 -18.56 -2.60
CA LYS A 27 12.35 -18.12 -1.77
C LYS A 27 11.98 -18.23 -0.30
N ARG A 28 12.81 -18.95 0.48
CA ARG A 28 12.63 -19.06 1.92
C ARG A 28 12.99 -17.74 2.60
N PRO A 29 12.22 -17.29 3.61
CA PRO A 29 12.60 -16.14 4.42
C PRO A 29 13.99 -16.34 5.07
N GLU A 30 14.76 -15.27 5.16
CA GLU A 30 16.07 -15.30 5.82
C GLU A 30 15.94 -15.39 7.34
N ILE A 31 14.90 -14.75 7.92
CA ILE A 31 14.66 -14.77 9.37
C ILE A 31 13.16 -14.96 9.63
N VAL A 32 12.86 -15.87 10.56
CA VAL A 32 11.54 -16.05 11.15
C VAL A 32 11.69 -16.00 12.66
N PHE A 33 11.04 -15.02 13.28
CA PHE A 33 10.93 -14.90 14.75
C PHE A 33 9.50 -15.29 15.13
N GLU A 34 9.37 -16.18 16.09
CA GLU A 34 8.09 -16.65 16.62
C GLU A 34 7.99 -16.28 18.10
N TRP A 35 6.82 -15.80 18.50
CA TRP A 35 6.56 -15.35 19.85
C TRP A 35 5.20 -15.86 20.35
N LYS A 36 5.16 -16.20 21.63
CA LYS A 36 3.94 -16.50 22.36
C LYS A 36 3.86 -15.59 23.56
N ASP A 37 2.69 -15.00 23.78
CA ASP A 37 2.46 -14.16 24.94
C ASP A 37 2.40 -14.99 26.23
N ALA A 38 3.04 -14.47 27.27
CA ALA A 38 3.05 -15.14 28.57
C ALA A 38 1.76 -14.96 29.38
N GLU A 39 0.93 -13.97 29.01
CA GLU A 39 -0.25 -13.57 29.77
C GLU A 39 -1.58 -13.83 29.06
N THR A 40 -1.51 -14.06 27.74
CA THR A 40 -2.71 -14.29 26.91
C THR A 40 -2.46 -15.40 25.90
N GLU A 41 -3.49 -15.74 25.12
CA GLU A 41 -3.41 -16.66 23.99
C GLU A 41 -2.75 -16.07 22.73
N ALA A 42 -2.25 -14.85 22.78
CA ALA A 42 -1.65 -14.19 21.62
C ALA A 42 -0.38 -14.89 21.13
N GLU A 43 -0.29 -15.06 19.83
CA GLU A 43 0.92 -15.53 19.13
C GLU A 43 1.35 -14.50 18.10
N GLY A 44 2.63 -14.39 17.83
CA GLY A 44 3.15 -13.42 16.88
C GLY A 44 4.35 -13.90 16.09
N TRP A 45 4.53 -13.33 14.91
CA TRP A 45 5.63 -13.62 14.00
C TRP A 45 6.23 -12.34 13.45
N VAL A 46 7.58 -12.27 13.36
CA VAL A 46 8.27 -11.40 12.42
C VAL A 46 8.85 -12.29 11.33
N VAL A 47 8.48 -12.03 10.10
CA VAL A 47 9.06 -12.68 8.93
C VAL A 47 9.86 -11.66 8.15
N ILE A 48 11.15 -11.91 7.95
CA ILE A 48 12.05 -11.12 7.11
C ILE A 48 12.38 -11.97 5.89
N ASN A 49 11.83 -11.57 4.73
CA ASN A 49 12.02 -12.31 3.48
C ASN A 49 13.48 -12.23 3.01
N SER A 50 14.10 -11.06 3.12
CA SER A 50 15.53 -10.86 2.90
C SER A 50 16.06 -9.64 3.64
N LEU A 51 17.37 -9.61 3.89
CA LEU A 51 18.10 -8.44 4.37
C LEU A 51 18.81 -7.71 3.21
N ARG A 52 18.14 -7.63 2.05
CA ARG A 52 18.64 -6.89 0.91
C ARG A 52 19.03 -5.47 1.33
N GLY A 53 20.22 -5.02 0.95
CA GLY A 53 20.72 -3.70 1.34
C GLY A 53 20.99 -3.52 2.84
N GLY A 54 21.01 -4.59 3.63
CA GLY A 54 21.36 -4.57 5.05
C GLY A 54 20.21 -4.35 6.02
N ALA A 55 18.97 -4.23 5.54
CA ALA A 55 17.78 -4.06 6.37
C ALA A 55 16.52 -4.61 5.67
N ALA A 56 15.43 -4.70 6.42
CA ALA A 56 14.11 -5.04 5.93
C ALA A 56 13.03 -4.17 6.57
N GLY A 57 11.92 -3.94 5.85
CA GLY A 57 10.83 -3.11 6.33
C GLY A 57 9.46 -3.75 6.14
N GLY A 58 8.51 -3.38 7.00
CA GLY A 58 7.11 -3.79 6.91
C GLY A 58 6.35 -3.65 8.22
N GLY A 59 5.09 -3.24 8.13
CA GLY A 59 4.27 -2.91 9.29
C GLY A 59 3.85 -4.11 10.14
N THR A 60 3.33 -3.82 11.31
CA THR A 60 2.74 -4.78 12.26
C THR A 60 1.23 -4.79 12.13
N ARG A 61 0.61 -5.96 11.96
CA ARG A 61 -0.85 -6.13 11.97
C ARG A 61 -1.32 -7.03 13.10
N MET A 62 -2.57 -6.83 13.53
CA MET A 62 -3.23 -7.71 14.48
C MET A 62 -4.58 -8.17 13.91
N ARG A 63 -4.81 -9.49 13.91
CA ARG A 63 -6.07 -10.08 13.46
C ARG A 63 -6.24 -11.46 14.10
N LYS A 64 -7.46 -11.75 14.57
CA LYS A 64 -7.82 -13.10 15.02
C LYS A 64 -7.75 -14.10 13.87
N GLY A 65 -7.09 -15.22 14.06
CA GLY A 65 -6.87 -16.26 13.05
C GLY A 65 -5.76 -15.93 12.03
N LEU A 66 -4.92 -14.93 12.31
CA LEU A 66 -3.70 -14.68 11.52
C LEU A 66 -2.69 -15.79 11.77
N ASP A 67 -1.99 -16.21 10.72
CA ASP A 67 -0.96 -17.24 10.78
C ASP A 67 0.37 -16.78 10.17
N LYS A 68 1.40 -17.59 10.38
CA LYS A 68 2.74 -17.34 9.85
C LYS A 68 2.77 -17.23 8.31
N ARG A 69 1.95 -18.03 7.60
CA ARG A 69 1.91 -18.04 6.14
C ARG A 69 1.40 -16.70 5.60
N GLU A 70 0.39 -16.13 6.23
CA GLU A 70 -0.09 -14.80 5.88
C GLU A 70 1.00 -13.74 6.10
N VAL A 71 1.71 -13.79 7.24
CA VAL A 71 2.80 -12.86 7.54
C VAL A 71 3.94 -12.98 6.52
N GLU A 72 4.31 -14.22 6.12
CA GLU A 72 5.31 -14.46 5.09
C GLU A 72 4.89 -13.88 3.73
N SER A 73 3.65 -14.11 3.32
CA SER A 73 3.14 -13.57 2.06
C SER A 73 3.20 -12.03 2.02
N LEU A 74 2.89 -11.39 3.14
CA LEU A 74 2.96 -9.94 3.28
C LEU A 74 4.40 -9.41 3.34
N ALA A 75 5.34 -10.15 3.93
CA ALA A 75 6.75 -9.80 3.89
C ALA A 75 7.28 -9.77 2.45
N LYS A 76 6.90 -10.76 1.62
CA LYS A 76 7.20 -10.79 0.19
C LYS A 76 6.56 -9.60 -0.55
N THR A 77 5.31 -9.27 -0.25
CA THR A 77 4.62 -8.10 -0.81
C THR A 77 5.38 -6.79 -0.49
N MET A 78 5.87 -6.65 0.74
CA MET A 78 6.67 -5.48 1.11
C MET A 78 7.99 -5.40 0.34
N GLU A 79 8.67 -6.53 0.07
CA GLU A 79 9.91 -6.52 -0.70
C GLU A 79 9.68 -6.06 -2.15
N VAL A 80 8.59 -6.51 -2.78
CA VAL A 80 8.17 -6.01 -4.09
C VAL A 80 7.88 -4.51 -4.04
N LYS A 81 7.19 -4.04 -3.00
CA LYS A 81 6.86 -2.61 -2.82
C LYS A 81 8.11 -1.72 -2.73
N PHE A 82 9.16 -2.16 -2.07
CA PHE A 82 10.42 -1.41 -1.96
C PHE A 82 11.20 -1.28 -3.28
N THR A 83 10.85 -2.02 -4.32
CA THR A 83 11.41 -1.79 -5.67
C THR A 83 10.89 -0.49 -6.30
N VAL A 84 9.75 0.01 -5.83
CA VAL A 84 9.12 1.27 -6.28
C VAL A 84 9.36 2.38 -5.27
N SER A 85 8.96 2.16 -4.00
CA SER A 85 9.01 3.22 -2.98
C SER A 85 10.43 3.51 -2.50
N GLY A 86 11.35 2.53 -2.60
CA GLY A 86 12.63 2.58 -1.90
C GLY A 86 12.45 2.53 -0.35
N PRO A 87 13.56 2.57 0.38
CA PRO A 87 14.91 2.32 -0.11
C PRO A 87 15.10 0.88 -0.62
N ALA A 88 16.26 0.56 -1.20
CA ALA A 88 16.54 -0.77 -1.76
C ALA A 88 16.84 -1.81 -0.65
N ILE A 89 15.83 -2.13 0.14
CA ILE A 89 15.88 -3.05 1.30
C ILE A 89 15.04 -4.30 1.05
N GLY A 90 15.18 -5.28 1.94
CA GLY A 90 14.36 -6.47 1.98
C GLY A 90 12.96 -6.20 2.52
N GLY A 91 12.05 -7.13 2.26
CA GLY A 91 10.70 -7.10 2.81
C GLY A 91 10.61 -7.82 4.14
N ALA A 92 9.85 -7.25 5.06
CA ALA A 92 9.48 -7.87 6.32
C ALA A 92 8.00 -7.65 6.63
N LYS A 93 7.49 -8.40 7.58
CA LYS A 93 6.17 -8.20 8.17
C LYS A 93 6.13 -8.69 9.59
N SER A 94 5.43 -7.98 10.44
CA SER A 94 5.00 -8.45 11.75
C SER A 94 3.52 -8.79 11.74
N GLY A 95 3.15 -9.85 12.47
CA GLY A 95 1.75 -10.22 12.63
C GLY A 95 1.48 -10.81 14.01
N ILE A 96 0.35 -10.43 14.60
CA ILE A 96 -0.10 -10.91 15.89
C ILE A 96 -1.50 -11.54 15.72
N ASN A 97 -1.60 -12.82 16.06
CA ASN A 97 -2.87 -13.53 16.15
C ASN A 97 -3.51 -13.20 17.49
N PHE A 98 -4.37 -12.21 17.51
CA PHE A 98 -5.15 -11.82 18.67
C PHE A 98 -6.39 -11.02 18.24
N ASP A 99 -7.42 -10.99 19.06
CA ASP A 99 -8.62 -10.20 18.78
C ASP A 99 -8.33 -8.71 19.01
N PRO A 100 -8.39 -7.87 17.97
CA PRO A 100 -8.09 -6.44 18.10
C PRO A 100 -9.13 -5.67 18.93
N GLN A 101 -10.30 -6.27 19.23
CA GLN A 101 -11.33 -5.69 20.09
C GLN A 101 -11.20 -6.11 21.55
N ASP A 102 -10.29 -7.04 21.86
CA ASP A 102 -10.05 -7.47 23.23
C ASP A 102 -9.44 -6.33 24.06
N PRO A 103 -9.97 -6.04 25.27
CA PRO A 103 -9.44 -4.97 26.12
C PRO A 103 -7.97 -5.17 26.52
N ARG A 104 -7.42 -6.39 26.43
CA ARG A 104 -6.01 -6.70 26.69
C ARG A 104 -5.07 -6.36 25.52
N LYS A 105 -5.61 -5.89 24.38
CA LYS A 105 -4.83 -5.55 23.17
C LYS A 105 -3.59 -4.72 23.49
N ARG A 106 -3.73 -3.66 24.28
CA ARG A 106 -2.61 -2.76 24.60
C ARG A 106 -1.45 -3.49 25.27
N GLY A 107 -1.73 -4.30 26.28
CA GLY A 107 -0.70 -5.10 26.98
C GLY A 107 -0.03 -6.14 26.07
N VAL A 108 -0.80 -6.77 25.15
CA VAL A 108 -0.24 -7.68 24.14
C VAL A 108 0.74 -6.93 23.21
N LEU A 109 0.38 -5.73 22.72
CA LEU A 109 1.25 -4.91 21.87
C LEU A 109 2.54 -4.48 22.62
N GLU A 110 2.44 -4.11 23.89
CA GLU A 110 3.60 -3.73 24.69
C GLU A 110 4.58 -4.90 24.85
N ARG A 111 4.08 -6.10 25.21
CA ARG A 111 4.93 -7.29 25.35
C ARG A 111 5.50 -7.75 24.01
N TRP A 112 4.72 -7.66 22.94
CA TRP A 112 5.18 -7.91 21.57
C TRP A 112 6.35 -7.00 21.18
N TYR A 113 6.14 -5.68 21.27
CA TYR A 113 7.21 -4.74 20.89
C TYR A 113 8.46 -4.88 21.75
N ARG A 114 8.30 -5.10 23.05
CA ARG A 114 9.44 -5.41 23.93
C ARG A 114 10.23 -6.61 23.44
N ALA A 115 9.59 -7.67 22.95
CA ALA A 115 10.26 -8.86 22.45
C ALA A 115 11.01 -8.62 21.13
N VAL A 116 10.47 -7.76 20.24
CA VAL A 116 11.05 -7.51 18.91
C VAL A 116 12.00 -6.32 18.82
N ILE A 117 12.18 -5.55 19.91
CA ILE A 117 13.13 -4.42 19.98
C ILE A 117 14.52 -4.74 19.43
N PRO A 118 15.16 -5.91 19.73
CA PRO A 118 16.48 -6.21 19.18
C PRO A 118 16.53 -6.23 17.65
N LEU A 119 15.44 -6.66 17.00
CA LEU A 119 15.34 -6.66 15.54
C LEU A 119 15.17 -5.24 15.02
N LEU A 120 14.24 -4.48 15.65
CA LEU A 120 13.90 -3.09 15.30
C LEU A 120 15.08 -2.13 15.50
N LYS A 121 15.99 -2.43 16.40
CA LYS A 121 17.18 -1.62 16.65
C LYS A 121 18.27 -1.83 15.60
N ASN A 122 18.34 -2.99 14.97
CA ASN A 122 19.49 -3.37 14.15
C ASN A 122 19.23 -3.36 12.64
N TYR A 123 18.13 -3.97 12.18
CA TYR A 123 17.92 -4.19 10.75
C TYR A 123 16.45 -4.31 10.33
N TYR A 124 15.49 -4.19 11.24
CA TYR A 124 14.08 -4.23 10.91
C TYR A 124 13.42 -2.89 11.21
N GLY A 125 12.69 -2.34 10.24
CA GLY A 125 11.83 -1.18 10.42
C GLY A 125 10.36 -1.56 10.35
N THR A 126 9.57 -1.11 11.32
CA THR A 126 8.12 -1.38 11.35
C THR A 126 7.31 -0.10 11.34
N GLY A 127 6.01 -0.25 11.11
CA GLY A 127 5.00 0.80 11.18
C GLY A 127 3.64 0.19 11.49
N GLY A 128 2.59 0.99 11.43
CA GLY A 128 1.22 0.52 11.56
C GLY A 128 0.75 -0.28 10.35
N ASP A 129 -0.23 -1.14 10.56
CA ASP A 129 -0.99 -1.87 9.56
C ASP A 129 -2.37 -2.22 10.15
N LEU A 130 -3.08 -3.19 9.59
CA LEU A 130 -4.44 -3.56 10.00
C LEU A 130 -4.56 -3.71 11.53
N ASN A 131 -5.43 -2.91 12.15
CA ASN A 131 -5.73 -2.86 13.58
C ASN A 131 -4.56 -2.53 14.51
N VAL A 132 -3.45 -2.02 13.99
CA VAL A 132 -2.31 -1.48 14.77
C VAL A 132 -2.02 -0.09 14.22
N ASP A 133 -2.22 0.93 15.04
CA ASP A 133 -2.10 2.32 14.64
C ASP A 133 -0.66 2.81 14.73
N GLU A 134 -0.19 3.53 13.67
CA GLU A 134 1.16 4.07 13.62
C GLU A 134 1.43 5.05 14.78
N ILE A 135 0.48 5.97 14.99
CA ILE A 135 0.66 7.12 15.88
C ILE A 135 0.33 6.76 17.33
N HIS A 136 -0.69 5.94 17.54
CA HIS A 136 -1.20 5.65 18.89
C HIS A 136 -0.66 4.34 19.48
N ASP A 137 -0.21 3.40 18.65
CA ASP A 137 0.32 2.12 19.09
C ASP A 137 1.84 2.02 18.84
N VAL A 138 2.29 2.07 17.56
CA VAL A 138 3.65 1.69 17.18
C VAL A 138 4.69 2.65 17.74
N ILE A 139 4.57 3.94 17.39
CA ILE A 139 5.56 4.95 17.78
C ILE A 139 5.70 5.03 19.30
N PRO A 140 4.62 5.28 20.10
CA PRO A 140 4.78 5.47 21.53
C PRO A 140 5.31 4.22 22.24
N ILE A 141 4.82 3.01 21.89
CA ILE A 141 5.29 1.79 22.54
C ILE A 141 6.77 1.53 22.25
N THR A 142 7.21 1.68 21.00
CA THR A 142 8.61 1.45 20.64
C THR A 142 9.55 2.48 21.24
N GLU A 143 9.12 3.75 21.37
CA GLU A 143 9.86 4.81 22.06
C GLU A 143 9.99 4.52 23.56
N ASP A 144 8.93 4.03 24.21
CA ASP A 144 8.96 3.62 25.63
C ASP A 144 9.98 2.52 25.90
N TYR A 145 10.26 1.66 24.89
CA TYR A 145 11.31 0.63 24.97
C TYR A 145 12.68 1.08 24.41
N GLY A 146 12.88 2.39 24.21
CA GLY A 146 14.19 2.98 23.96
C GLY A 146 14.61 3.03 22.49
N LEU A 147 13.68 2.90 21.54
CA LEU A 147 13.91 3.30 20.16
C LEU A 147 13.66 4.81 20.00
N TRP A 148 14.39 5.43 19.11
CA TRP A 148 14.10 6.83 18.73
C TRP A 148 12.96 6.92 17.70
N HIS A 149 12.78 5.87 16.91
CA HIS A 149 11.68 5.71 15.95
C HIS A 149 11.57 4.25 15.51
N PRO A 150 10.40 3.72 15.17
CA PRO A 150 10.23 2.33 14.70
C PRO A 150 11.03 1.97 13.43
N GLN A 151 11.54 2.95 12.68
CA GLN A 151 12.41 2.77 11.52
C GLN A 151 13.92 2.78 11.86
N GLU A 152 14.30 2.80 13.12
CA GLU A 152 15.71 2.89 13.55
C GLU A 152 16.56 1.76 12.96
N GLY A 153 16.02 0.55 12.86
CA GLY A 153 16.75 -0.59 12.27
C GLY A 153 17.11 -0.39 10.80
N ILE A 154 16.29 0.33 10.02
CA ILE A 154 16.64 0.67 8.63
C ILE A 154 17.77 1.70 8.61
N VAL A 155 17.73 2.69 9.48
CA VAL A 155 18.78 3.72 9.58
C VAL A 155 20.11 3.08 9.96
N ASN A 156 20.11 2.12 10.89
CA ASN A 156 21.31 1.42 11.32
C ASN A 156 21.78 0.39 10.28
N GLY A 157 20.91 -0.47 9.78
CA GLY A 157 21.25 -1.59 8.91
C GLY A 157 21.55 -1.18 7.48
N HIS A 158 20.66 -0.40 6.86
CA HIS A 158 20.77 0.00 5.45
C HIS A 158 21.68 1.20 5.25
N TYR A 159 21.41 2.29 5.97
CA TYR A 159 22.19 3.53 5.79
C TYR A 159 23.53 3.48 6.51
N ARG A 160 23.69 2.61 7.52
CA ARG A 160 24.90 2.53 8.36
C ARG A 160 25.33 3.92 8.82
N ALA A 161 24.32 4.69 9.24
CA ALA A 161 24.44 6.12 9.49
C ALA A 161 25.42 6.40 10.67
N THR A 162 26.24 7.42 10.52
CA THR A 162 26.98 8.00 11.65
C THR A 162 26.02 8.61 12.65
N GLU A 163 26.43 8.84 13.90
CA GLU A 163 25.55 9.41 14.93
C GLU A 163 24.88 10.74 14.49
N PRO A 164 25.57 11.72 13.86
CA PRO A 164 24.91 12.91 13.35
C PRO A 164 23.87 12.61 12.27
N GLN A 165 24.16 11.70 11.35
CA GLN A 165 23.23 11.30 10.31
C GLN A 165 22.03 10.53 10.88
N LYS A 166 22.25 9.71 11.90
CA LYS A 166 21.18 8.99 12.60
C LYS A 166 20.24 9.99 13.29
N ILE A 167 20.77 10.94 14.03
CA ILE A 167 20.00 12.00 14.69
C ILE A 167 19.14 12.76 13.65
N GLN A 168 19.74 13.16 12.53
CA GLN A 168 19.04 13.86 11.46
C GLN A 168 17.89 13.00 10.88
N LYS A 169 18.17 11.78 10.45
CA LYS A 169 17.18 10.91 9.80
C LYS A 169 16.02 10.54 10.74
N LEU A 170 16.33 10.20 12.00
CA LEU A 170 15.29 9.87 12.98
C LEU A 170 14.50 11.12 13.38
N GLY A 171 15.14 12.28 13.46
CA GLY A 171 14.45 13.56 13.66
C GLY A 171 13.49 13.90 12.53
N GLN A 172 13.89 13.70 11.26
CA GLN A 172 13.03 13.89 10.10
C GLN A 172 11.83 12.92 10.11
N LEU A 173 12.06 11.65 10.43
CA LEU A 173 11.00 10.64 10.57
C LEU A 173 9.99 11.02 11.65
N ARG A 174 10.45 11.39 12.85
CA ARG A 174 9.58 11.82 13.97
C ARG A 174 8.73 13.04 13.62
N GLN A 175 9.27 13.98 12.86
CA GLN A 175 8.55 15.19 12.45
C GLN A 175 7.60 14.91 11.26
N GLY A 176 8.09 14.20 10.25
CA GLY A 176 7.39 14.10 8.98
C GLY A 176 6.25 13.07 8.95
N VAL A 177 6.37 11.96 9.69
CA VAL A 177 5.32 10.91 9.71
C VAL A 177 4.03 11.44 10.34
N VAL A 178 4.15 12.11 11.47
CA VAL A 178 3.02 12.67 12.25
C VAL A 178 2.75 14.15 11.92
N LYS A 179 3.38 14.67 10.86
CA LYS A 179 3.16 16.07 10.45
C LYS A 179 1.69 16.30 10.18
N VAL A 180 1.11 17.27 10.89
CA VAL A 180 -0.26 17.74 10.62
C VAL A 180 -0.27 18.49 9.29
N LEU A 181 -1.25 18.22 8.46
CA LEU A 181 -1.42 18.88 7.18
C LEU A 181 -1.95 20.31 7.36
N GLU A 182 -1.26 21.26 6.75
CA GLU A 182 -1.52 22.70 6.87
C GLU A 182 -1.99 23.33 5.56
N ASP A 183 -1.80 22.64 4.43
CA ASP A 183 -2.27 23.06 3.12
C ASP A 183 -3.63 22.42 2.79
N ALA A 184 -4.63 23.26 2.53
CA ALA A 184 -5.97 22.83 2.18
C ALA A 184 -6.05 21.96 0.90
N ALA A 185 -5.01 21.97 0.06
CA ALA A 185 -4.92 21.10 -1.11
C ALA A 185 -4.74 19.62 -0.72
N PHE A 186 -4.22 19.34 0.47
CA PHE A 186 -3.89 17.99 0.93
C PHE A 186 -4.75 17.47 2.08
N THR A 187 -5.69 18.26 2.60
CA THR A 187 -6.56 17.83 3.69
C THR A 187 -8.01 18.20 3.45
N PRO A 188 -8.96 17.32 3.79
CA PRO A 188 -10.38 17.65 3.70
C PRO A 188 -10.85 18.69 4.72
N ASP A 189 -10.12 18.85 5.83
CA ASP A 189 -10.45 19.86 6.85
C ASP A 189 -9.22 20.21 7.71
N LEU A 190 -8.79 21.47 7.65
CA LEU A 190 -7.66 21.98 8.43
C LEU A 190 -7.88 21.93 9.95
N ARG A 191 -9.12 21.94 10.41
CA ARG A 191 -9.46 21.90 11.85
C ARG A 191 -9.36 20.49 12.44
N ARG A 192 -9.48 19.44 11.61
CA ARG A 192 -9.44 18.03 12.04
C ARG A 192 -8.01 17.51 12.28
N LYS A 193 -6.99 18.28 11.95
CA LYS A 193 -5.56 17.97 12.16
C LYS A 193 -5.13 16.61 11.62
N TYR A 194 -5.59 16.25 10.42
CA TYR A 194 -5.12 15.05 9.74
C TYR A 194 -3.61 15.12 9.53
N THR A 195 -2.96 13.98 9.65
CA THR A 195 -1.51 13.87 9.46
C THR A 195 -1.15 13.31 8.09
N VAL A 196 0.13 13.36 7.75
CA VAL A 196 0.67 12.67 6.56
C VAL A 196 0.30 11.19 6.57
N ALA A 197 0.46 10.50 7.71
CA ALA A 197 0.16 9.07 7.82
C ALA A 197 -1.31 8.74 7.54
N ASP A 198 -2.25 9.63 7.88
CA ASP A 198 -3.68 9.40 7.65
C ASP A 198 -4.07 9.39 6.16
N LEU A 199 -3.41 10.21 5.32
CA LEU A 199 -3.92 10.52 3.99
C LEU A 199 -3.02 10.10 2.83
N ILE A 200 -1.69 9.99 3.04
CA ILE A 200 -0.71 9.82 1.96
C ILE A 200 -0.91 8.55 1.11
N THR A 201 -1.37 7.45 1.71
CA THR A 201 -1.59 6.20 0.98
C THR A 201 -2.77 6.34 0.02
N GLY A 202 -3.90 6.90 0.48
CA GLY A 202 -5.05 7.16 -0.39
C GLY A 202 -4.76 8.21 -1.46
N TYR A 203 -3.95 9.23 -1.14
CA TYR A 203 -3.43 10.17 -2.13
C TYR A 203 -2.65 9.45 -3.22
N GLY A 204 -1.73 8.54 -2.85
CA GLY A 204 -0.98 7.75 -3.83
C GLY A 204 -1.87 6.94 -4.77
N VAL A 205 -2.93 6.34 -4.25
CA VAL A 205 -3.92 5.58 -5.04
C VAL A 205 -4.62 6.48 -6.06
N ALA A 206 -5.02 7.69 -5.67
CA ALA A 206 -5.63 8.66 -6.58
C ALA A 206 -4.63 9.19 -7.62
N GLU A 207 -3.40 9.49 -7.21
CA GLU A 207 -2.32 9.93 -8.11
C GLU A 207 -1.96 8.86 -9.16
N ALA A 208 -2.00 7.59 -8.77
CA ALA A 208 -1.79 6.48 -9.71
C ALA A 208 -2.84 6.50 -10.84
N VAL A 209 -4.12 6.76 -10.51
CA VAL A 209 -5.18 6.93 -11.50
C VAL A 209 -4.94 8.17 -12.38
N ARG A 210 -4.59 9.32 -11.77
CA ARG A 210 -4.31 10.56 -12.51
C ARG A 210 -3.18 10.35 -13.50
N HIS A 211 -2.06 9.78 -13.05
CA HIS A 211 -0.90 9.51 -13.91
C HIS A 211 -1.21 8.49 -15.00
N TYR A 212 -2.06 7.50 -14.73
CA TYR A 212 -2.52 6.56 -15.75
C TYR A 212 -3.23 7.29 -16.90
N TYR A 213 -4.21 8.15 -16.60
CA TYR A 213 -4.90 8.90 -17.65
C TYR A 213 -3.99 9.85 -18.42
N GLU A 214 -3.06 10.52 -17.75
CA GLU A 214 -2.07 11.37 -18.41
C GLU A 214 -1.14 10.58 -19.35
N LEU A 215 -0.67 9.42 -18.89
CA LEU A 215 0.32 8.63 -19.62
C LEU A 215 -0.30 7.84 -20.77
N TRP A 216 -1.40 7.12 -20.56
CA TRP A 216 -1.99 6.24 -21.60
C TRP A 216 -3.12 6.89 -22.39
N GLY A 217 -3.65 8.00 -21.97
CA GLY A 217 -4.79 8.64 -22.62
C GLY A 217 -4.58 10.07 -23.05
N GLY A 218 -3.55 10.77 -22.56
CA GLY A 218 -3.41 12.22 -22.74
C GLY A 218 -4.65 12.99 -22.22
N ARG A 219 -5.37 12.41 -21.24
CA ARG A 219 -6.69 12.87 -20.78
C ARG A 219 -6.64 13.16 -19.27
N SER A 220 -7.58 13.99 -18.84
CA SER A 220 -7.84 14.22 -17.42
C SER A 220 -8.70 13.11 -16.82
N VAL A 221 -8.61 12.89 -15.52
CA VAL A 221 -9.52 12.07 -14.73
C VAL A 221 -10.90 12.73 -14.56
N ALA A 222 -10.98 14.03 -14.86
CA ALA A 222 -12.21 14.80 -14.70
C ALA A 222 -13.39 14.20 -15.50
N GLY A 223 -14.53 14.07 -14.84
CA GLY A 223 -15.75 13.50 -15.39
C GLY A 223 -15.79 11.97 -15.42
N LYS A 224 -14.68 11.27 -15.14
CA LYS A 224 -14.65 9.81 -15.05
C LYS A 224 -15.40 9.33 -13.81
N ARG A 225 -16.16 8.25 -13.96
CA ARG A 225 -16.94 7.64 -12.87
C ARG A 225 -16.07 6.64 -12.12
N ALA A 226 -16.15 6.67 -10.80
CA ALA A 226 -15.36 5.82 -9.94
C ALA A 226 -16.20 5.09 -8.90
N ILE A 227 -15.90 3.81 -8.69
CA ILE A 227 -16.40 2.98 -7.59
C ILE A 227 -15.28 2.76 -6.60
N VAL A 228 -15.58 2.91 -5.30
CA VAL A 228 -14.63 2.68 -4.20
C VAL A 228 -15.15 1.56 -3.31
N GLN A 229 -14.32 0.53 -3.12
CA GLN A 229 -14.58 -0.56 -2.18
C GLN A 229 -13.73 -0.37 -0.93
N GLY A 230 -14.41 -0.19 0.21
CA GLY A 230 -13.77 0.12 1.50
C GLY A 230 -13.73 1.62 1.78
N TRP A 231 -14.12 2.00 3.02
CA TRP A 231 -14.18 3.40 3.46
C TRP A 231 -13.27 3.69 4.65
N GLY A 232 -12.13 2.96 4.72
CA GLY A 232 -11.04 3.21 5.66
C GLY A 232 -10.14 4.38 5.23
N ASN A 233 -8.99 4.53 5.88
CA ASN A 233 -8.04 5.61 5.58
C ASN A 233 -7.67 5.68 4.09
N VAL A 234 -7.44 4.55 3.44
CA VAL A 234 -7.02 4.51 2.02
C VAL A 234 -8.19 4.85 1.09
N GLY A 235 -9.33 4.14 1.23
CA GLY A 235 -10.45 4.29 0.28
C GLY A 235 -11.12 5.66 0.38
N ALA A 236 -11.37 6.15 1.59
CA ALA A 236 -11.98 7.46 1.79
C ALA A 236 -11.06 8.60 1.30
N ALA A 237 -9.75 8.53 1.56
CA ALA A 237 -8.81 9.51 1.06
C ALA A 237 -8.66 9.44 -0.48
N ALA A 238 -8.61 8.25 -1.07
CA ALA A 238 -8.57 8.09 -2.52
C ALA A 238 -9.81 8.69 -3.19
N ALA A 239 -11.01 8.45 -2.62
CA ALA A 239 -12.25 9.06 -3.10
C ALA A 239 -12.22 10.59 -3.04
N TYR A 240 -11.74 11.14 -1.92
CA TYR A 240 -11.61 12.59 -1.74
C TYR A 240 -10.66 13.21 -2.78
N TYR A 241 -9.47 12.65 -2.97
CA TYR A 241 -8.52 13.19 -3.95
C TYR A 241 -8.97 12.99 -5.40
N LEU A 242 -9.61 11.86 -5.75
CA LEU A 242 -10.20 11.68 -7.06
C LEU A 242 -11.32 12.71 -7.33
N ALA A 243 -12.20 12.93 -6.35
CA ALA A 243 -13.25 13.94 -6.47
C ALA A 243 -12.67 15.35 -6.58
N SER A 244 -11.60 15.68 -5.84
CA SER A 244 -10.91 16.97 -5.96
C SER A 244 -10.24 17.20 -7.32
N GLN A 245 -9.90 16.12 -8.01
CA GLN A 245 -9.39 16.14 -9.39
C GLN A 245 -10.51 16.11 -10.45
N GLY A 246 -11.77 16.14 -10.03
CA GLY A 246 -12.93 16.22 -10.89
C GLY A 246 -13.53 14.87 -11.31
N ALA A 247 -13.07 13.74 -10.77
CA ALA A 247 -13.72 12.45 -10.95
C ALA A 247 -15.10 12.43 -10.23
N ARG A 248 -16.02 11.62 -10.72
CA ARG A 248 -17.34 11.41 -10.14
C ARG A 248 -17.36 10.09 -9.37
N ILE A 249 -17.41 10.14 -8.05
CA ILE A 249 -17.59 8.93 -7.25
C ILE A 249 -19.07 8.54 -7.35
N THR A 250 -19.36 7.44 -8.04
CA THR A 250 -20.75 7.00 -8.30
C THR A 250 -21.17 5.85 -7.39
N GLY A 251 -20.22 5.18 -6.75
CA GLY A 251 -20.50 4.08 -5.85
C GLY A 251 -19.45 3.94 -4.76
N ILE A 252 -19.93 3.66 -3.55
CA ILE A 252 -19.10 3.34 -2.38
C ILE A 252 -19.70 2.09 -1.75
N ILE A 253 -18.89 1.06 -1.53
CA ILE A 253 -19.28 -0.14 -0.81
C ILE A 253 -18.31 -0.42 0.34
N ASP A 254 -18.87 -0.63 1.52
CA ASP A 254 -18.13 -0.97 2.73
C ASP A 254 -18.84 -2.07 3.50
N ARG A 255 -18.20 -2.66 4.50
CA ARG A 255 -18.79 -3.70 5.36
C ARG A 255 -20.11 -3.28 6.04
N ALA A 256 -20.29 -1.99 6.27
CA ALA A 256 -21.51 -1.43 6.87
C ALA A 256 -22.68 -1.28 5.88
N GLY A 257 -22.40 -1.40 4.57
CA GLY A 257 -23.34 -1.11 3.49
C GLY A 257 -22.71 -0.21 2.44
N GLY A 258 -23.51 0.58 1.71
CA GLY A 258 -22.97 1.45 0.70
C GLY A 258 -23.92 2.48 0.15
N LEU A 259 -23.42 3.25 -0.79
CA LEU A 259 -24.14 4.33 -1.48
C LEU A 259 -23.93 4.19 -3.00
N ILE A 260 -24.99 4.42 -3.76
CA ILE A 260 -24.94 4.52 -5.23
C ILE A 260 -25.64 5.82 -5.64
N LYS A 261 -24.97 6.62 -6.47
CA LYS A 261 -25.48 7.86 -7.03
C LYS A 261 -25.05 7.96 -8.49
N GLU A 262 -25.97 7.76 -9.41
CA GLU A 262 -25.68 7.67 -10.86
C GLU A 262 -24.97 8.91 -11.41
N ASP A 263 -25.38 10.11 -10.98
CA ASP A 263 -24.73 11.37 -11.38
C ASP A 263 -23.41 11.64 -10.67
N GLY A 264 -23.05 10.79 -9.70
CA GLY A 264 -21.89 10.94 -8.83
C GLY A 264 -22.11 11.90 -7.66
N PHE A 265 -21.33 11.69 -6.60
CA PHE A 265 -21.27 12.59 -5.45
C PHE A 265 -20.42 13.80 -5.79
N SER A 266 -20.85 14.99 -5.35
CA SER A 266 -20.05 16.21 -5.42
C SER A 266 -18.84 16.10 -4.48
N LEU A 267 -17.80 16.92 -4.71
CA LEU A 267 -16.64 16.98 -3.81
C LEU A 267 -17.06 17.25 -2.36
N GLU A 268 -18.03 18.13 -2.14
CA GLU A 268 -18.49 18.44 -0.77
C GLU A 268 -19.24 17.25 -0.14
N GLU A 269 -20.05 16.49 -0.89
CA GLU A 269 -20.67 15.28 -0.39
C GLU A 269 -19.61 14.22 -0.01
N ILE A 270 -18.61 14.00 -0.85
CA ILE A 270 -17.49 13.10 -0.53
C ILE A 270 -16.72 13.59 0.69
N ARG A 271 -16.46 14.88 0.78
CA ARG A 271 -15.84 15.50 1.95
C ARG A 271 -16.64 15.24 3.23
N GLN A 272 -17.96 15.43 3.20
CA GLN A 272 -18.82 15.15 4.35
C GLN A 272 -18.81 13.67 4.74
N LEU A 273 -18.92 12.74 3.78
CA LEU A 273 -18.81 11.31 4.03
C LEU A 273 -17.45 10.93 4.64
N PHE A 274 -16.37 11.58 4.18
CA PHE A 274 -15.05 11.40 4.76
C PHE A 274 -15.00 11.86 6.24
N LEU A 275 -15.56 13.04 6.53
CA LEU A 275 -15.53 13.64 7.87
C LEU A 275 -16.47 12.95 8.87
N GLN A 276 -17.52 12.30 8.39
CA GLN A 276 -18.53 11.61 9.21
C GLN A 276 -18.19 10.14 9.48
N ARG A 277 -17.15 9.57 8.83
CA ARG A 277 -16.78 8.18 9.04
C ARG A 277 -16.47 7.89 10.50
N GLU A 278 -16.86 6.70 10.96
CA GLU A 278 -16.56 6.20 12.30
C GLU A 278 -15.47 5.12 12.21
N GLY A 279 -14.28 5.46 12.67
CA GLY A 279 -13.11 4.61 12.49
C GLY A 279 -12.84 4.33 11.00
N ASN A 280 -12.92 3.05 10.61
CA ASN A 280 -12.75 2.59 9.23
C ASN A 280 -14.09 2.20 8.58
N ALA A 281 -15.22 2.79 8.97
CA ALA A 281 -16.54 2.45 8.45
C ALA A 281 -17.23 3.66 7.81
N LEU A 282 -17.93 3.40 6.72
CA LEU A 282 -18.83 4.37 6.08
C LEU A 282 -20.03 4.62 6.99
N THR A 283 -20.31 5.89 7.26
CA THR A 283 -21.49 6.32 8.01
C THR A 283 -22.26 7.35 7.22
N ALA A 284 -23.54 7.07 6.95
CA ALA A 284 -24.45 7.97 6.29
C ALA A 284 -25.91 7.62 6.63
N PRO A 285 -26.84 8.58 6.64
CA PRO A 285 -28.24 8.32 7.04
C PRO A 285 -29.00 7.38 6.10
N ASN A 286 -28.60 7.27 4.82
CA ASN A 286 -29.30 6.52 3.78
C ASN A 286 -28.42 5.39 3.19
N LEU A 287 -27.70 4.65 4.03
CA LEU A 287 -26.95 3.51 3.57
C LEU A 287 -27.87 2.41 3.07
N LEU A 288 -27.61 1.93 1.86
CA LEU A 288 -28.10 0.62 1.42
C LEU A 288 -27.45 -0.46 2.25
N SER A 289 -28.16 -1.54 2.54
CA SER A 289 -27.54 -2.72 3.17
C SER A 289 -26.40 -3.26 2.30
N PHE A 290 -25.49 -4.00 2.91
CA PHE A 290 -24.36 -4.59 2.16
C PHE A 290 -24.86 -5.45 0.98
N ASP A 291 -25.88 -6.26 1.19
CA ASP A 291 -26.41 -7.14 0.14
C ASP A 291 -27.03 -6.35 -1.01
N GLU A 292 -27.79 -5.30 -0.72
CA GLU A 292 -28.41 -4.46 -1.74
C GLU A 292 -27.38 -3.71 -2.59
N VAL A 293 -26.38 -3.10 -1.95
CA VAL A 293 -25.32 -2.41 -2.69
C VAL A 293 -24.45 -3.38 -3.46
N ASN A 294 -24.11 -4.53 -2.88
CA ASN A 294 -23.28 -5.55 -3.52
C ASN A 294 -23.93 -6.17 -4.76
N GLN A 295 -25.27 -6.25 -4.81
CA GLN A 295 -25.98 -6.71 -6.00
C GLN A 295 -25.97 -5.70 -7.15
N ARG A 296 -25.85 -4.41 -6.87
CA ARG A 296 -26.09 -3.34 -7.84
C ARG A 296 -24.84 -2.62 -8.32
N ILE A 297 -23.87 -2.43 -7.42
CA ILE A 297 -22.74 -1.52 -7.64
C ILE A 297 -21.83 -1.94 -8.79
N TRP A 298 -21.59 -3.24 -8.96
CA TRP A 298 -20.64 -3.78 -9.94
C TRP A 298 -21.10 -3.62 -11.39
N SER A 299 -22.42 -3.49 -11.63
CA SER A 299 -23.02 -3.27 -12.94
C SER A 299 -23.49 -1.84 -13.17
N SER A 300 -23.25 -0.92 -12.23
CA SER A 300 -23.68 0.48 -12.36
C SER A 300 -22.89 1.29 -13.42
N GLY A 301 -21.83 0.74 -13.96
CA GLY A 301 -20.95 1.36 -14.96
C GLY A 301 -19.96 2.35 -14.33
N SER A 302 -18.67 2.09 -14.51
CA SER A 302 -17.64 2.99 -14.01
C SER A 302 -16.34 2.78 -14.80
N GLU A 303 -15.59 3.85 -15.01
CA GLU A 303 -14.30 3.79 -15.66
C GLU A 303 -13.16 3.50 -14.68
N ILE A 304 -13.35 3.75 -13.38
CA ILE A 304 -12.34 3.62 -12.34
C ILE A 304 -12.87 2.71 -11.23
N PHE A 305 -12.07 1.75 -10.81
CA PHE A 305 -12.35 0.95 -9.62
C PHE A 305 -11.19 1.03 -8.62
N ILE A 306 -11.52 1.32 -7.36
CA ILE A 306 -10.56 1.42 -6.24
C ILE A 306 -10.88 0.33 -5.21
N PRO A 307 -10.26 -0.86 -5.30
CA PRO A 307 -10.33 -1.87 -4.25
C PRO A 307 -9.42 -1.45 -3.08
N ALA A 308 -10.00 -0.91 -2.01
CA ALA A 308 -9.28 -0.38 -0.85
C ALA A 308 -9.82 -0.91 0.51
N ALA A 309 -10.52 -2.04 0.51
CA ALA A 309 -11.05 -2.65 1.74
C ALA A 309 -10.01 -3.57 2.40
N ALA A 310 -10.01 -4.84 2.06
CA ALA A 310 -9.05 -5.82 2.57
C ALA A 310 -8.52 -6.70 1.43
N SER A 311 -7.49 -7.50 1.75
CA SER A 311 -6.92 -8.45 0.81
C SER A 311 -7.95 -9.51 0.39
N ARG A 312 -7.90 -9.96 -0.86
CA ARG A 312 -8.63 -11.12 -1.40
C ARG A 312 -10.17 -11.00 -1.36
N LEU A 313 -10.71 -9.80 -1.55
CA LEU A 313 -12.16 -9.55 -1.56
C LEU A 313 -12.76 -9.40 -2.95
N VAL A 314 -11.97 -9.04 -3.96
CA VAL A 314 -12.47 -8.81 -5.32
C VAL A 314 -12.60 -10.13 -6.06
N THR A 315 -13.83 -10.53 -6.35
CA THR A 315 -14.12 -11.77 -7.07
C THR A 315 -13.99 -11.62 -8.59
N ARG A 316 -13.80 -12.72 -9.28
CA ARG A 316 -13.80 -12.77 -10.74
C ARG A 316 -15.09 -12.21 -11.34
N GLN A 317 -16.25 -12.59 -10.79
CA GLN A 317 -17.55 -12.11 -11.25
C GLN A 317 -17.69 -10.57 -11.14
N GLN A 318 -17.22 -9.98 -10.06
CA GLN A 318 -17.23 -8.51 -9.90
C GLN A 318 -16.37 -7.83 -10.97
N VAL A 319 -15.20 -8.37 -11.26
CA VAL A 319 -14.33 -7.85 -12.34
C VAL A 319 -15.02 -7.94 -13.71
N GLU A 320 -15.66 -9.05 -14.01
CA GLU A 320 -16.40 -9.24 -15.27
C GLU A 320 -17.55 -8.23 -15.43
N GLN A 321 -18.31 -7.98 -14.35
CA GLN A 321 -19.39 -6.99 -14.35
C GLN A 321 -18.85 -5.57 -14.53
N LEU A 322 -17.76 -5.21 -13.86
CA LEU A 322 -17.12 -3.90 -14.01
C LEU A 322 -16.60 -3.68 -15.44
N ILE A 323 -15.96 -4.69 -16.04
CA ILE A 323 -15.47 -4.63 -17.42
C ILE A 323 -16.63 -4.46 -18.40
N ALA A 324 -17.74 -5.19 -18.21
CA ALA A 324 -18.97 -5.00 -19.00
C ALA A 324 -19.55 -3.59 -18.86
N GLY A 325 -19.29 -2.92 -17.72
CA GLY A 325 -19.67 -1.53 -17.43
C GLY A 325 -18.66 -0.47 -17.89
N ASN A 326 -17.73 -0.82 -18.80
CA ASN A 326 -16.70 0.06 -19.38
C ASN A 326 -15.56 0.45 -18.41
N LEU A 327 -15.14 -0.44 -17.55
CA LEU A 327 -13.98 -0.24 -16.68
C LEU A 327 -12.70 -0.01 -17.51
N GLU A 328 -11.99 1.07 -17.23
CA GLU A 328 -10.72 1.44 -17.88
C GLU A 328 -9.51 1.13 -16.99
N VAL A 329 -9.64 1.32 -15.66
CA VAL A 329 -8.52 1.15 -14.74
C VAL A 329 -8.96 0.69 -13.35
N ILE A 330 -8.18 -0.24 -12.78
CA ILE A 330 -8.21 -0.61 -11.36
C ILE A 330 -6.95 -0.06 -10.70
N SER A 331 -7.09 0.74 -9.65
CA SER A 331 -5.95 1.19 -8.83
C SER A 331 -6.02 0.55 -7.45
N CYS A 332 -5.09 -0.38 -7.19
CA CYS A 332 -5.17 -1.26 -6.02
C CYS A 332 -4.75 -0.55 -4.73
N GLY A 333 -5.75 -0.12 -3.95
CA GLY A 333 -5.55 0.48 -2.63
C GLY A 333 -5.27 -0.56 -1.53
N ALA A 334 -5.91 -1.72 -1.60
CA ALA A 334 -5.62 -2.86 -0.72
C ALA A 334 -4.45 -3.70 -1.26
N ASN A 335 -3.68 -4.32 -0.37
CA ASN A 335 -2.67 -5.29 -0.78
C ASN A 335 -3.37 -6.57 -1.28
N VAL A 336 -2.90 -7.08 -2.43
CA VAL A 336 -3.43 -8.32 -3.03
C VAL A 336 -4.96 -8.36 -3.03
N PRO A 337 -5.67 -7.44 -3.72
CA PRO A 337 -7.11 -7.26 -3.57
C PRO A 337 -7.95 -8.39 -4.17
N PHE A 338 -7.44 -9.11 -5.19
CA PHE A 338 -8.17 -10.16 -5.89
C PHE A 338 -8.30 -11.43 -5.06
N GLN A 339 -9.44 -12.11 -5.19
CA GLN A 339 -9.75 -13.34 -4.47
C GLN A 339 -9.08 -14.56 -5.14
N ASP A 340 -7.76 -14.52 -5.17
CA ASP A 340 -6.92 -15.58 -5.72
C ASP A 340 -6.15 -16.28 -4.59
N PRO A 341 -5.85 -17.60 -4.69
CA PRO A 341 -5.05 -18.33 -3.71
C PRO A 341 -3.56 -17.99 -3.77
N GLU A 342 -3.07 -17.47 -4.89
CA GLU A 342 -1.69 -17.07 -5.13
C GLU A 342 -1.31 -15.87 -4.24
N ILE A 343 -0.01 -15.72 -3.96
CA ILE A 343 0.46 -14.61 -3.11
C ILE A 343 0.25 -13.27 -3.82
N PHE A 344 0.51 -13.19 -5.13
CA PHE A 344 0.51 -11.92 -5.86
C PHE A 344 -0.48 -11.86 -7.01
N PHE A 345 -0.22 -12.62 -8.07
CA PHE A 345 -0.85 -12.44 -9.37
C PHE A 345 -1.51 -13.76 -9.82
N GLY A 346 -2.71 -13.98 -9.31
CA GLY A 346 -3.50 -15.17 -9.60
C GLY A 346 -4.45 -15.00 -10.78
N PRO A 347 -5.31 -16.00 -11.05
CA PRO A 347 -6.18 -16.04 -12.23
C PRO A 347 -7.13 -14.86 -12.37
N THR A 348 -7.67 -14.33 -11.28
CA THR A 348 -8.56 -13.15 -11.31
C THR A 348 -7.77 -11.89 -11.65
N GLY A 349 -6.60 -11.72 -11.03
CA GLY A 349 -5.70 -10.60 -11.31
C GLY A 349 -5.19 -10.64 -12.76
N GLU A 350 -4.80 -11.82 -13.25
CA GLU A 350 -4.36 -12.04 -14.65
C GLU A 350 -5.48 -11.68 -15.64
N PHE A 351 -6.68 -12.14 -15.37
CA PHE A 351 -7.83 -11.81 -16.21
C PHE A 351 -8.12 -10.29 -16.21
N ALA A 352 -8.14 -9.67 -15.05
CA ALA A 352 -8.36 -8.23 -14.95
C ALA A 352 -7.32 -7.47 -15.80
N ASP A 353 -6.04 -7.79 -15.66
CA ASP A 353 -4.94 -7.13 -16.35
C ASP A 353 -4.92 -7.38 -17.88
N GLN A 354 -5.53 -8.49 -18.34
CA GLN A 354 -5.69 -8.78 -19.77
C GLN A 354 -6.82 -7.96 -20.42
N HIS A 355 -7.82 -7.51 -19.65
CA HIS A 355 -9.03 -6.88 -20.17
C HIS A 355 -9.18 -5.39 -19.80
N THR A 356 -8.47 -4.93 -18.76
CA THR A 356 -8.42 -3.54 -18.34
C THR A 356 -7.02 -3.21 -17.81
N SER A 357 -6.76 -1.96 -17.46
CA SER A 357 -5.50 -1.61 -16.80
C SER A 357 -5.56 -1.92 -15.32
N VAL A 358 -4.59 -2.66 -14.79
CA VAL A 358 -4.46 -2.89 -13.36
C VAL A 358 -3.17 -2.24 -12.86
N ILE A 359 -3.30 -1.18 -12.07
CA ILE A 359 -2.17 -0.59 -11.35
C ILE A 359 -2.01 -1.39 -10.05
N PRO A 360 -0.93 -2.19 -9.91
CA PRO A 360 -0.78 -3.08 -8.77
C PRO A 360 -0.58 -2.30 -7.47
N ASP A 361 -0.90 -2.94 -6.37
CA ASP A 361 -0.86 -2.39 -5.03
C ASP A 361 0.51 -1.78 -4.66
N PHE A 362 1.60 -2.47 -4.97
CA PHE A 362 2.95 -1.99 -4.66
C PHE A 362 3.35 -0.71 -5.41
N VAL A 363 2.61 -0.32 -6.44
CA VAL A 363 2.72 0.98 -7.13
C VAL A 363 1.72 1.97 -6.54
N ALA A 364 0.43 1.61 -6.49
CA ALA A 364 -0.64 2.53 -6.14
C ALA A 364 -0.63 2.92 -4.64
N ASN A 365 -0.45 1.93 -3.75
CA ASN A 365 -0.55 2.13 -2.30
C ASN A 365 0.81 2.27 -1.60
N CYS A 366 1.87 2.61 -2.33
CA CYS A 366 3.21 2.74 -1.76
C CYS A 366 3.43 4.03 -0.95
N GLY A 367 2.43 4.88 -0.80
CA GLY A 367 2.54 6.22 -0.23
C GLY A 367 3.29 6.25 1.11
N MET A 368 2.83 5.49 2.12
CA MET A 368 3.49 5.52 3.44
C MET A 368 4.90 4.93 3.40
N ALA A 369 5.13 3.87 2.62
CA ALA A 369 6.48 3.31 2.43
C ALA A 369 7.41 4.35 1.77
N ARG A 370 6.91 5.15 0.82
CA ARG A 370 7.68 6.24 0.22
C ARG A 370 7.97 7.37 1.21
N VAL A 371 7.01 7.74 2.06
CA VAL A 371 7.23 8.76 3.10
C VAL A 371 8.40 8.36 4.01
N PHE A 372 8.43 7.12 4.49
CA PHE A 372 9.57 6.65 5.28
C PHE A 372 10.88 6.76 4.50
N ALA A 373 10.92 6.33 3.23
CA ALA A 373 12.12 6.43 2.42
C ALA A 373 12.54 7.89 2.20
N TYR A 374 11.60 8.77 1.86
CA TYR A 374 11.84 10.19 1.64
C TYR A 374 12.41 10.88 2.90
N LEU A 375 11.81 10.63 4.05
CA LEU A 375 12.25 11.23 5.32
C LEU A 375 13.62 10.70 5.81
N MET A 376 14.12 9.60 5.24
CA MET A 376 15.47 9.11 5.48
C MET A 376 16.50 9.68 4.47
N GLU A 377 16.09 10.44 3.47
CA GLU A 377 17.00 11.15 2.59
C GLU A 377 17.72 12.30 3.32
N THR A 378 18.87 12.71 2.80
CA THR A 378 19.61 13.84 3.40
C THR A 378 18.87 15.15 3.13
N ASN A 379 18.59 15.91 4.20
CA ASN A 379 17.89 17.19 4.13
C ASN A 379 16.51 17.13 3.46
N ALA A 380 15.71 16.09 3.76
CA ALA A 380 14.33 16.02 3.31
C ALA A 380 13.53 17.24 3.78
N GLU A 381 12.85 17.90 2.86
CA GLU A 381 11.97 19.03 3.18
C GLU A 381 10.66 18.53 3.78
N ILE A 382 10.32 18.97 5.01
CA ILE A 382 9.15 18.50 5.75
C ILE A 382 7.98 19.48 5.56
N THR A 383 7.53 19.62 4.31
CA THR A 383 6.31 20.36 3.95
C THR A 383 5.29 19.42 3.30
N ASP A 384 4.01 19.78 3.34
CA ASP A 384 2.95 18.98 2.69
C ASP A 384 3.26 18.80 1.20
N GLN A 385 3.59 19.89 0.53
CA GLN A 385 3.90 19.90 -0.91
C GLN A 385 5.11 19.01 -1.25
N ALA A 386 6.16 19.03 -0.45
CA ALA A 386 7.36 18.22 -0.71
C ALA A 386 7.09 16.72 -0.53
N ILE A 387 6.43 16.33 0.56
CA ILE A 387 6.12 14.93 0.90
C ILE A 387 5.13 14.34 -0.10
N PHE A 388 4.00 15.00 -0.35
CA PHE A 388 2.97 14.55 -1.27
C PHE A 388 3.48 14.57 -2.73
N GLY A 389 4.17 15.64 -3.11
CA GLY A 389 4.78 15.78 -4.43
C GLY A 389 5.84 14.72 -4.72
N ASP A 390 6.63 14.32 -3.73
CA ASP A 390 7.60 13.24 -3.88
C ASP A 390 6.92 11.88 -4.09
N THR A 391 5.88 11.57 -3.31
CA THR A 391 5.07 10.35 -3.49
C THR A 391 4.48 10.29 -4.89
N SER A 392 3.86 11.37 -5.36
CA SER A 392 3.31 11.47 -6.72
C SER A 392 4.38 11.22 -7.79
N ARG A 393 5.56 11.84 -7.67
CA ARG A 393 6.68 11.65 -8.62
C ARG A 393 7.17 10.20 -8.68
N VAL A 394 7.24 9.52 -7.55
CA VAL A 394 7.69 8.10 -7.51
C VAL A 394 6.68 7.20 -8.21
N ILE A 395 5.39 7.37 -7.95
CA ILE A 395 4.32 6.63 -8.62
C ILE A 395 4.34 6.90 -10.13
N ARG A 396 4.44 8.17 -10.54
CA ARG A 396 4.55 8.55 -11.94
C ARG A 396 5.73 7.85 -12.63
N ARG A 397 6.92 7.88 -12.04
CA ARG A 397 8.12 7.23 -12.59
C ARG A 397 7.94 5.71 -12.72
N ALA A 398 7.27 5.06 -11.78
CA ALA A 398 6.96 3.64 -11.88
C ALA A 398 6.08 3.35 -13.10
N LEU A 399 5.01 4.12 -13.28
CA LEU A 399 4.10 3.98 -14.43
C LEU A 399 4.75 4.35 -15.76
N GLU A 400 5.59 5.39 -15.81
CA GLU A 400 6.37 5.77 -17.00
C GLU A 400 7.30 4.63 -17.44
N ARG A 401 8.00 3.99 -16.49
CA ARG A 401 8.86 2.84 -16.77
C ARG A 401 8.04 1.65 -17.28
N THR A 402 6.87 1.41 -16.71
CA THR A 402 5.97 0.34 -17.15
C THR A 402 5.51 0.61 -18.59
N ARG A 403 5.11 1.84 -18.91
CA ARG A 403 4.71 2.25 -20.26
C ARG A 403 5.83 2.12 -21.27
N GLN A 404 7.08 2.43 -20.89
CA GLN A 404 8.25 2.25 -21.76
C GLN A 404 8.49 0.79 -22.18
N GLN A 405 8.00 -0.19 -21.37
CA GLN A 405 8.05 -1.61 -21.74
C GLN A 405 6.92 -2.01 -22.68
N SER A 406 5.77 -1.34 -22.60
CA SER A 406 4.59 -1.60 -23.44
C SER A 406 3.64 -0.41 -23.40
N ASP A 407 3.27 0.11 -24.56
CA ASP A 407 2.24 1.15 -24.71
C ASP A 407 0.81 0.62 -24.53
N SER A 408 0.64 -0.70 -24.40
CA SER A 408 -0.69 -1.30 -24.17
C SER A 408 -1.33 -0.78 -22.88
N ARG A 409 -2.63 -0.56 -22.94
CA ARG A 409 -3.45 -0.27 -21.75
C ARG A 409 -3.71 -1.50 -20.90
N THR A 410 -3.48 -2.70 -21.42
CA THR A 410 -3.57 -3.96 -20.70
C THR A 410 -2.19 -4.56 -20.44
N GLY A 411 -2.07 -5.44 -19.44
CA GLY A 411 -0.79 -6.00 -19.04
C GLY A 411 0.06 -5.06 -18.19
N VAL A 412 -0.54 -4.02 -17.60
CA VAL A 412 0.17 -3.02 -16.78
C VAL A 412 0.70 -3.65 -15.49
N ALA A 413 -0.12 -4.46 -14.80
CA ALA A 413 0.33 -5.16 -13.60
C ALA A 413 1.41 -6.19 -13.92
N GLN A 414 1.21 -7.01 -14.96
CA GLN A 414 2.19 -7.99 -15.40
C GLN A 414 3.57 -7.35 -15.66
N LYS A 415 3.61 -6.24 -16.38
CA LYS A 415 4.87 -5.52 -16.67
C LYS A 415 5.49 -4.90 -15.43
N SER A 416 4.67 -4.32 -14.56
CA SER A 416 5.14 -3.77 -13.29
C SER A 416 5.77 -4.85 -12.39
N PHE A 417 5.14 -6.04 -12.29
CA PHE A 417 5.69 -7.21 -11.57
C PHE A 417 6.99 -7.70 -12.22
N GLU A 418 7.03 -7.84 -13.54
CA GLU A 418 8.24 -8.26 -14.24
C GLU A 418 9.42 -7.35 -13.92
N MET A 419 9.21 -6.03 -13.94
CA MET A 419 10.26 -5.05 -13.63
C MET A 419 10.70 -5.09 -12.16
N ALA A 420 9.76 -5.29 -11.24
CA ALA A 420 10.05 -5.41 -9.81
C ALA A 420 10.84 -6.71 -9.52
N LEU A 421 10.35 -7.84 -10.02
CA LEU A 421 10.95 -9.15 -9.79
C LEU A 421 12.37 -9.28 -10.37
N ARG A 422 12.66 -8.65 -11.51
CA ARG A 422 14.04 -8.60 -12.08
C ARG A 422 15.06 -7.90 -11.17
N GLN A 423 14.61 -7.14 -10.17
CA GLN A 423 15.48 -6.53 -9.16
C GLN A 423 15.70 -7.46 -7.95
N LEU A 424 14.90 -8.53 -7.82
CA LEU A 424 14.81 -9.36 -6.61
C LEU A 424 15.27 -10.81 -6.81
N VAL A 425 15.34 -11.26 -8.08
CA VAL A 425 15.64 -12.66 -8.44
C VAL A 425 16.88 -12.76 -9.31
#